data_6bd69c753047eade59c9f7b40c505b6f
#
_entry.id   6bd69c753047eade59c9f7b40c505b6f
#
_cell.length_a   1.000
_cell.length_b   1.000
_cell.length_c   1.000
_cell.angle_alpha   90.00
_cell.angle_beta   90.00
_cell.angle_gamma   90.00
#
_symmetry.space_group_name_H-M   'P 1'
#
loop_
_entity.id
_entity.type
_entity.pdbx_description
1 polymer ?
#
loop_
_entity_poly.entity_id
_entity_poly.type
_entity_poly.pdbx_seq_one_letter_code
_entity_poly.pdbx_strand_id
1 'polypeptide(L)'
;MAAYTDTHGYLKGSAAHPAKGINKVGLMEVELDFAKITADRATAGATALAAGDSIQVLSIPANTLVMAVGATTITAEGAASTFDIGLTGGDVDGFVDGGDANAAGTTNSNGALLIANNNGHYFATADTIDMLIGVSGAVTDAAKIKVWALVADCA
;
A
#
# COMPACT_ATOMS: atom_id res chain seq x y z
N MET A 1 -2.54 16.28 5.14
CA MET A 1 -2.32 14.83 4.97
C MET A 1 -0.97 14.50 5.59
N ALA A 2 -0.92 13.58 6.54
CA ALA A 2 0.34 13.12 7.13
C ALA A 2 0.81 11.89 6.35
N ALA A 3 2.01 11.93 5.77
CA ALA A 3 2.62 10.78 5.15
C ALA A 3 3.47 10.03 6.19
N TYR A 4 3.32 8.71 6.27
CA TYR A 4 4.19 7.87 7.08
C TYR A 4 5.24 7.23 6.18
N THR A 5 6.52 7.46 6.52
CA THR A 5 7.62 6.71 5.94
C THR A 5 8.22 5.86 7.05
N ASP A 6 8.30 4.55 6.84
CA ASP A 6 8.88 3.66 7.82
C ASP A 6 10.39 3.88 7.94
N THR A 7 10.81 4.56 9.00
CA THR A 7 12.22 4.76 9.34
C THR A 7 12.78 3.71 10.29
N HIS A 8 11.91 2.82 10.83
CA HIS A 8 12.25 1.86 11.87
C HIS A 8 12.09 0.39 11.45
N GLY A 9 11.74 0.13 10.19
CA GLY A 9 11.60 -1.22 9.67
C GLY A 9 10.35 -1.96 10.16
N TYR A 10 9.27 -1.26 10.42
CA TYR A 10 7.97 -1.85 10.78
C TYR A 10 7.23 -2.43 9.56
N LEU A 11 7.59 -1.99 8.37
CA LEU A 11 7.11 -2.59 7.13
C LEU A 11 7.91 -3.87 6.87
N LYS A 12 7.25 -5.02 6.99
CA LYS A 12 7.86 -6.34 6.80
C LYS A 12 7.52 -6.89 5.42
N GLY A 13 8.48 -7.53 4.79
CA GLY A 13 8.32 -8.16 3.50
C GLY A 13 9.38 -7.72 2.51
N SER A 14 9.22 -8.10 1.26
CA SER A 14 10.10 -7.68 0.18
C SER A 14 9.48 -6.54 -0.60
N ALA A 15 9.81 -5.31 -0.26
CA ALA A 15 9.50 -4.13 -1.08
C ALA A 15 10.56 -3.90 -2.18
N ALA A 16 11.55 -4.78 -2.28
CA ALA A 16 12.62 -4.65 -3.24
C ALA A 16 12.14 -4.97 -4.65
N HIS A 17 12.48 -4.12 -5.58
CA HIS A 17 12.30 -4.36 -6.99
C HIS A 17 13.09 -5.63 -7.42
N PRO A 18 12.53 -6.49 -8.28
CA PRO A 18 13.27 -7.63 -8.79
C PRO A 18 14.55 -7.17 -9.49
N ALA A 19 15.60 -7.98 -9.37
CA ALA A 19 16.89 -7.64 -9.97
C ALA A 19 16.76 -7.41 -11.47
N LYS A 20 17.38 -6.36 -11.99
CA LYS A 20 17.33 -5.96 -13.40
C LYS A 20 17.69 -7.10 -14.34
N GLY A 21 17.00 -7.18 -15.44
CA GLY A 21 17.27 -8.12 -16.52
C GLY A 21 16.08 -8.25 -17.47
N ILE A 22 16.34 -8.75 -18.66
CA ILE A 22 15.34 -8.89 -19.72
C ILE A 22 14.17 -9.75 -19.21
N ASN A 23 12.95 -9.23 -19.33
CA ASN A 23 11.69 -9.92 -18.98
C ASN A 23 11.54 -10.34 -17.52
N LYS A 24 11.98 -9.53 -16.58
CA LYS A 24 11.80 -9.86 -15.17
C LYS A 24 10.47 -9.38 -14.63
N VAL A 25 9.63 -10.35 -14.34
CA VAL A 25 8.41 -10.18 -13.55
C VAL A 25 8.71 -10.60 -12.13
N GLY A 26 8.30 -9.80 -11.17
CA GLY A 26 8.51 -10.06 -9.76
C GLY A 26 7.33 -9.64 -8.90
N LEU A 27 7.26 -10.21 -7.70
CA LEU A 27 6.34 -9.84 -6.67
C LEU A 27 7.05 -8.93 -5.65
N MET A 28 6.48 -7.77 -5.41
CA MET A 28 6.83 -6.90 -4.29
C MET A 28 5.76 -7.06 -3.22
N GLU A 29 6.15 -7.12 -1.95
CA GLU A 29 5.19 -7.18 -0.86
C GLU A 29 5.72 -6.48 0.40
N VAL A 30 4.79 -5.97 1.19
CA VAL A 30 5.06 -5.37 2.49
C VAL A 30 3.92 -5.67 3.44
N GLU A 31 4.23 -5.92 4.71
CA GLU A 31 3.25 -6.05 5.79
C GLU A 31 3.26 -4.77 6.64
N LEU A 32 2.10 -4.13 6.72
CA LEU A 32 1.83 -3.01 7.60
C LEU A 32 1.29 -3.54 8.92
N ASP A 33 2.03 -3.32 10.02
CA ASP A 33 1.60 -3.61 11.39
C ASP A 33 1.19 -2.28 12.04
N PHE A 34 -0.11 -1.98 12.06
CA PHE A 34 -0.61 -0.68 12.52
C PHE A 34 -0.37 -0.42 13.99
N ALA A 35 -0.31 -1.45 14.82
CA ALA A 35 0.06 -1.30 16.24
C ALA A 35 1.49 -0.75 16.38
N LYS A 36 2.42 -1.24 15.56
CA LYS A 36 3.81 -0.75 15.56
C LYS A 36 3.92 0.64 14.97
N ILE A 37 3.23 0.90 13.86
CA ILE A 37 3.21 2.23 13.22
C ILE A 37 2.70 3.27 14.22
N THR A 38 1.62 2.98 14.94
CA THR A 38 1.04 3.88 15.94
C THR A 38 1.99 4.11 17.11
N ALA A 39 2.63 3.06 17.62
CA ALA A 39 3.62 3.17 18.70
C ALA A 39 4.86 3.98 18.28
N ASP A 40 5.34 3.80 17.05
CA ASP A 40 6.47 4.55 16.50
C ASP A 40 6.14 6.04 16.38
N ARG A 41 4.97 6.37 15.82
CA ARG A 41 4.53 7.76 15.71
C ARG A 41 4.39 8.42 17.08
N ALA A 42 3.84 7.73 18.06
CA ALA A 42 3.73 8.23 19.43
C ALA A 42 5.12 8.49 20.04
N THR A 43 6.06 7.59 19.83
CA THR A 43 7.46 7.74 20.30
C THR A 43 8.15 8.93 19.63
N ALA A 44 7.88 9.17 18.36
CA ALA A 44 8.41 10.30 17.60
C ALA A 44 7.69 11.63 17.93
N GLY A 45 6.66 11.63 18.76
CA GLY A 45 5.84 12.80 19.05
C GLY A 45 4.99 13.26 17.83
N ALA A 46 4.78 12.37 16.88
CA ALA A 46 3.97 12.66 15.69
C ALA A 46 2.47 12.50 15.99
N THR A 47 1.64 13.19 15.22
CA THR A 47 0.18 13.03 15.31
C THR A 47 -0.22 11.60 14.99
N ALA A 48 -1.18 11.05 15.73
CA ALA A 48 -1.76 9.74 15.44
C ALA A 48 -2.31 9.69 14.02
N LEU A 49 -2.29 8.50 13.42
CA LEU A 49 -2.91 8.29 12.11
C LEU A 49 -4.42 8.57 12.19
N ALA A 50 -4.93 9.21 11.18
CA ALA A 50 -6.33 9.57 11.07
C ALA A 50 -6.87 9.23 9.66
N ALA A 51 -8.19 9.19 9.53
CA ALA A 51 -8.82 9.06 8.23
C ALA A 51 -8.35 10.17 7.29
N GLY A 52 -7.98 9.82 6.08
CA GLY A 52 -7.39 10.71 5.08
C GLY A 52 -5.87 10.83 5.13
N ASP A 53 -5.20 10.18 6.09
CA ASP A 53 -3.74 10.07 6.06
C ASP A 53 -3.28 9.03 5.04
N SER A 54 -2.08 9.23 4.50
CA SER A 54 -1.50 8.39 3.47
C SER A 54 -0.19 7.76 3.97
N ILE A 55 0.02 6.50 3.63
CA ILE A 55 1.24 5.74 3.94
C ILE A 55 1.88 5.32 2.62
N GLN A 56 3.15 5.65 2.41
CA GLN A 56 3.93 5.14 1.29
C GLN A 56 4.29 3.67 1.55
N VAL A 57 3.74 2.76 0.76
CA VAL A 57 3.86 1.31 1.04
C VAL A 57 4.86 0.58 0.15
N LEU A 58 4.90 0.85 -1.14
CA LEU A 58 5.83 0.21 -2.06
C LEU A 58 6.58 1.27 -2.86
N SER A 59 7.91 1.25 -2.82
CA SER A 59 8.74 2.12 -3.66
C SER A 59 8.93 1.49 -5.03
N ILE A 60 8.41 2.13 -6.07
CA ILE A 60 8.44 1.65 -7.44
C ILE A 60 9.54 2.40 -8.21
N PRO A 61 10.56 1.71 -8.71
CA PRO A 61 11.58 2.33 -9.55
C PRO A 61 11.02 2.86 -10.87
N ALA A 62 11.75 3.80 -11.49
CA ALA A 62 11.46 4.22 -12.86
C ALA A 62 11.51 3.04 -13.83
N ASN A 63 10.79 3.15 -14.93
CA ASN A 63 10.66 2.14 -15.98
C ASN A 63 10.06 0.80 -15.48
N THR A 64 9.13 0.87 -14.56
CA THR A 64 8.44 -0.30 -14.02
C THR A 64 6.98 -0.32 -14.45
N LEU A 65 6.53 -1.44 -15.00
CA LEU A 65 5.12 -1.71 -15.25
C LEU A 65 4.55 -2.45 -14.04
N VAL A 66 3.56 -1.87 -13.37
CA VAL A 66 2.76 -2.52 -12.33
C VAL A 66 1.56 -3.19 -13.02
N MET A 67 1.49 -4.51 -12.95
CA MET A 67 0.48 -5.32 -13.64
C MET A 67 -0.71 -5.67 -12.76
N ALA A 68 -0.50 -5.78 -11.45
CA ALA A 68 -1.54 -6.02 -10.47
C ALA A 68 -1.11 -5.49 -9.11
N VAL A 69 -2.07 -5.00 -8.34
CA VAL A 69 -1.88 -4.60 -6.94
C VAL A 69 -3.02 -5.16 -6.12
N GLY A 70 -2.74 -5.54 -4.90
CA GLY A 70 -3.78 -5.95 -3.97
C GLY A 70 -3.32 -5.86 -2.53
N ALA A 71 -4.27 -6.06 -1.63
CA ALA A 71 -4.02 -6.11 -0.21
C ALA A 71 -4.78 -7.24 0.45
N THR A 72 -4.19 -7.85 1.46
CA THR A 72 -4.82 -8.88 2.28
C THR A 72 -4.81 -8.43 3.72
N THR A 73 -5.98 -8.32 4.32
CA THR A 73 -6.13 -8.08 5.76
C THR A 73 -5.81 -9.35 6.52
N ILE A 74 -4.67 -9.36 7.23
CA ILE A 74 -4.20 -10.52 8.01
C ILE A 74 -4.85 -10.51 9.39
N THR A 75 -4.87 -9.33 10.02
CA THR A 75 -5.54 -9.10 11.31
C THR A 75 -6.51 -7.95 11.14
N ALA A 76 -7.71 -8.12 11.62
CA ALA A 76 -8.75 -7.10 11.55
C ALA A 76 -8.49 -5.94 12.51
N GLU A 77 -8.93 -4.75 12.16
CA GLU A 77 -8.89 -3.55 13.00
C GLU A 77 -9.81 -3.67 14.23
N GLY A 78 -10.88 -4.43 14.14
CA GLY A 78 -11.86 -4.57 15.21
C GLY A 78 -12.96 -3.49 15.23
N ALA A 79 -12.84 -2.48 14.34
CA ALA A 79 -13.86 -1.47 14.07
C ALA A 79 -14.03 -1.31 12.57
N ALA A 80 -15.18 -0.83 12.12
CA ALA A 80 -15.40 -0.60 10.69
C ALA A 80 -14.38 0.41 10.16
N SER A 81 -13.51 -0.03 9.29
CA SER A 81 -12.46 0.76 8.67
C SER A 81 -12.14 0.27 7.27
N THR A 82 -11.86 1.21 6.39
CA THR A 82 -11.52 0.92 4.99
C THR A 82 -10.19 1.57 4.63
N PHE A 83 -9.60 1.13 3.54
CA PHE A 83 -8.42 1.75 2.96
C PHE A 83 -8.52 1.74 1.43
N ASP A 84 -7.82 2.66 0.81
CA ASP A 84 -7.65 2.69 -0.63
C ASP A 84 -6.18 2.50 -0.97
N ILE A 85 -5.87 2.00 -2.15
CA ILE A 85 -4.50 1.91 -2.63
C ILE A 85 -4.41 2.55 -4.00
N GLY A 86 -3.47 3.48 -4.14
CA GLY A 86 -3.28 4.23 -5.38
C GLY A 86 -2.02 5.07 -5.36
N LEU A 87 -2.12 6.27 -5.92
CA LEU A 87 -1.01 7.21 -6.06
C LEU A 87 -1.34 8.52 -5.35
N THR A 88 -0.54 8.93 -4.38
CA THR A 88 -0.69 10.25 -3.75
C THR A 88 -0.39 11.35 -4.76
N GLY A 89 -1.32 12.29 -4.91
CA GLY A 89 -1.23 13.36 -5.93
C GLY A 89 -1.79 12.97 -7.29
N GLY A 90 -2.27 11.72 -7.43
CA GLY A 90 -2.92 11.17 -8.61
C GLY A 90 -4.24 10.51 -8.24
N ASP A 91 -4.41 9.27 -8.66
CA ASP A 91 -5.57 8.43 -8.41
C ASP A 91 -5.33 7.62 -7.11
N VAL A 92 -5.88 8.08 -5.99
CA VAL A 92 -5.60 7.53 -4.65
C VAL A 92 -6.24 6.17 -4.40
N ASP A 93 -7.22 5.79 -5.19
CA ASP A 93 -7.96 4.53 -5.18
C ASP A 93 -7.76 3.71 -6.47
N GLY A 94 -6.82 4.13 -7.31
CA GLY A 94 -6.59 3.60 -8.65
C GLY A 94 -6.20 2.12 -8.73
N PHE A 95 -5.83 1.48 -7.62
CA PHE A 95 -5.51 0.05 -7.54
C PHE A 95 -6.49 -0.74 -6.66
N VAL A 96 -6.88 -0.19 -5.53
CA VAL A 96 -7.88 -0.77 -4.62
C VAL A 96 -8.76 0.34 -4.09
N ASP A 97 -10.06 0.24 -4.29
CA ASP A 97 -11.10 1.14 -3.79
C ASP A 97 -11.89 0.42 -2.69
N GLY A 98 -11.91 1.01 -1.49
CA GLY A 98 -12.70 0.52 -0.36
C GLY A 98 -12.24 -0.82 0.19
N GLY A 99 -10.94 -1.08 0.28
CA GLY A 99 -10.41 -2.27 0.91
C GLY A 99 -10.88 -2.40 2.36
N ASP A 100 -11.35 -3.59 2.77
CA ASP A 100 -11.89 -3.84 4.12
C ASP A 100 -10.77 -4.19 5.11
N ALA A 101 -10.50 -3.29 6.05
CA ALA A 101 -9.55 -3.53 7.14
C ALA A 101 -10.16 -4.29 8.32
N ASN A 102 -11.48 -4.50 8.35
CA ASN A 102 -12.18 -5.12 9.48
C ASN A 102 -12.47 -6.62 9.30
N ALA A 103 -12.18 -7.21 8.14
CA ALA A 103 -12.41 -8.62 7.88
C ALA A 103 -11.09 -9.36 7.63
N ALA A 104 -10.57 -10.06 8.65
CA ALA A 104 -9.37 -10.88 8.51
C ALA A 104 -9.56 -11.98 7.46
N GLY A 105 -8.53 -12.22 6.64
CA GLY A 105 -8.57 -13.15 5.52
C GLY A 105 -9.15 -12.57 4.23
N THR A 106 -9.70 -11.37 4.26
CA THR A 106 -10.19 -10.70 3.06
C THR A 106 -9.02 -10.23 2.21
N THR A 107 -9.03 -10.60 0.95
CA THR A 107 -8.09 -10.08 -0.05
C THR A 107 -8.84 -9.14 -0.96
N ASN A 108 -8.42 -7.88 -0.96
CA ASN A 108 -8.95 -6.85 -1.83
C ASN A 108 -8.00 -6.69 -3.00
N SER A 109 -8.46 -6.98 -4.18
CA SER A 109 -7.73 -6.81 -5.42
C SER A 109 -8.73 -6.45 -6.50
N ASN A 110 -8.67 -5.23 -6.96
CA ASN A 110 -9.50 -4.77 -8.05
C ASN A 110 -8.68 -4.79 -9.34
N GLY A 111 -8.55 -5.95 -9.96
CA GLY A 111 -7.93 -6.07 -11.27
C GLY A 111 -8.60 -5.19 -12.35
N ALA A 112 -9.73 -4.58 -12.05
CA ALA A 112 -10.46 -3.67 -12.93
C ALA A 112 -10.01 -2.20 -12.81
N LEU A 113 -9.40 -1.82 -11.70
CA LEU A 113 -9.04 -0.44 -11.40
C LEU A 113 -7.57 -0.11 -11.66
N LEU A 114 -6.84 -0.90 -12.39
CA LEU A 114 -5.49 -0.52 -12.80
C LEU A 114 -5.54 0.75 -13.66
N ILE A 115 -5.62 1.87 -12.94
CA ILE A 115 -5.62 3.26 -13.41
C ILE A 115 -6.03 3.42 -14.88
N ALA A 116 -7.31 3.71 -15.05
CA ALA A 116 -7.95 4.21 -16.27
C ALA A 116 -8.02 3.27 -17.49
N ASN A 117 -7.27 2.17 -17.60
CA ASN A 117 -7.27 1.36 -18.82
C ASN A 117 -7.16 -0.16 -18.63
N ASN A 118 -7.24 -0.68 -17.43
CA ASN A 118 -7.22 -2.13 -17.12
C ASN A 118 -5.98 -2.92 -17.57
N ASN A 119 -4.90 -2.26 -17.96
CA ASN A 119 -3.71 -2.90 -18.54
C ASN A 119 -2.44 -2.72 -17.72
N GLY A 120 -2.55 -2.26 -16.47
CA GLY A 120 -1.42 -1.93 -15.62
C GLY A 120 -1.05 -0.45 -15.65
N HIS A 121 -0.19 -0.06 -14.74
CA HIS A 121 0.33 1.31 -14.64
C HIS A 121 1.84 1.33 -14.85
N TYR A 122 2.30 2.14 -15.81
CA TYR A 122 3.72 2.29 -16.09
C TYR A 122 4.30 3.51 -15.37
N PHE A 123 5.27 3.26 -14.52
CA PHE A 123 6.03 4.28 -13.81
C PHE A 123 7.24 4.71 -14.66
N ALA A 124 7.09 5.79 -15.42
CA ALA A 124 8.21 6.36 -16.19
C ALA A 124 9.30 6.97 -15.29
N THR A 125 8.90 7.49 -14.13
CA THR A 125 9.77 7.99 -13.07
C THR A 125 9.53 7.19 -11.80
N ALA A 126 10.54 7.14 -10.91
CA ALA A 126 10.36 6.49 -9.62
C ALA A 126 9.29 7.20 -8.79
N ASP A 127 8.42 6.42 -8.17
CA ASP A 127 7.34 6.90 -7.30
C ASP A 127 6.98 5.83 -6.27
N THR A 128 5.90 6.04 -5.50
CA THR A 128 5.40 5.10 -4.52
C THR A 128 3.98 4.67 -4.84
N ILE A 129 3.65 3.42 -4.51
CA ILE A 129 2.26 3.02 -4.29
C ILE A 129 1.95 3.33 -2.84
N ASP A 130 0.82 4.00 -2.62
CA ASP A 130 0.43 4.53 -1.33
C ASP A 130 -0.89 3.90 -0.86
N MET A 131 -1.03 3.77 0.46
CA MET A 131 -2.30 3.42 1.09
C MET A 131 -2.89 4.67 1.73
N LEU A 132 -4.09 5.03 1.31
CA LEU A 132 -4.91 6.03 1.96
C LEU A 132 -5.72 5.35 3.06
N ILE A 133 -5.63 5.83 4.29
CA ILE A 133 -6.41 5.33 5.41
C ILE A 133 -7.82 5.90 5.34
N GLY A 134 -8.77 5.01 5.34
CA GLY A 134 -10.11 5.17 4.88
C GLY A 134 -11.00 6.25 5.46
N VAL A 135 -12.16 6.32 4.84
CA VAL A 135 -13.13 7.41 4.98
C VAL A 135 -14.07 7.21 6.18
N SER A 136 -14.25 6.00 6.68
CA SER A 136 -15.24 5.68 7.74
C SER A 136 -14.66 5.18 9.05
N GLY A 137 -13.40 5.45 9.31
CA GLY A 137 -12.70 5.02 10.53
C GLY A 137 -11.22 4.89 10.25
N ALA A 138 -10.39 5.34 11.17
CA ALA A 138 -8.95 5.21 11.01
C ALA A 138 -8.54 3.75 11.23
N VAL A 139 -7.67 3.23 10.37
CA VAL A 139 -6.92 2.02 10.66
C VAL A 139 -5.80 2.44 11.60
N THR A 140 -5.95 2.20 12.90
CA THR A 140 -5.14 2.91 13.89
C THR A 140 -4.23 2.04 14.71
N ASP A 141 -4.63 0.83 15.11
CA ASP A 141 -3.89 0.15 16.17
C ASP A 141 -3.89 -1.38 16.13
N ALA A 142 -4.82 -2.05 15.47
CA ALA A 142 -4.91 -3.51 15.52
C ALA A 142 -4.61 -4.18 14.18
N ALA A 143 -4.93 -3.54 13.08
CA ALA A 143 -4.84 -4.16 11.76
C ALA A 143 -3.42 -4.57 11.40
N LYS A 144 -3.33 -5.71 10.69
CA LYS A 144 -2.16 -6.09 9.89
C LYS A 144 -2.62 -6.30 8.47
N ILE A 145 -2.04 -5.54 7.56
CA ILE A 145 -2.42 -5.57 6.15
C ILE A 145 -1.16 -5.83 5.33
N LYS A 146 -1.20 -6.87 4.51
CA LYS A 146 -0.16 -7.14 3.51
C LYS A 146 -0.57 -6.49 2.20
N VAL A 147 0.27 -5.60 1.69
CA VAL A 147 0.13 -5.02 0.33
C VAL A 147 1.11 -5.71 -0.59
N TRP A 148 0.68 -6.02 -1.80
CA TRP A 148 1.51 -6.65 -2.80
C TRP A 148 1.31 -6.04 -4.18
N ALA A 149 2.34 -6.08 -5.00
CA ALA A 149 2.30 -5.66 -6.39
C ALA A 149 3.05 -6.66 -7.28
N LEU A 150 2.45 -7.04 -8.40
CA LEU A 150 3.11 -7.79 -9.46
C LEU A 150 3.68 -6.78 -10.46
N VAL A 151 4.98 -6.80 -10.65
CA VAL A 151 5.69 -5.78 -11.42
C VAL A 151 6.57 -6.41 -12.52
N ALA A 152 6.78 -5.67 -13.60
CA ALA A 152 7.75 -5.99 -14.64
C ALA A 152 8.75 -4.84 -14.80
N ASP A 153 10.04 -5.18 -14.83
CA ASP A 153 11.10 -4.23 -15.18
C ASP A 153 11.10 -4.03 -16.69
N CYS A 154 10.93 -2.77 -17.12
CA CYS A 154 10.88 -2.36 -18.53
C CYS A 154 12.13 -1.55 -18.94
N ALA A 155 13.19 -1.53 -18.11
CA ALA A 155 14.43 -0.80 -18.39
C ALA A 155 15.39 -1.59 -19.30
#